data_78373fee3b61cb31c071cac10d65f3c8
#
_entry.id   78373fee3b61cb31c071cac10d65f3c8
#
_cell.length_a   1.000
_cell.length_b   1.000
_cell.length_c   1.000
_cell.angle_alpha   90.00
_cell.angle_beta   90.00
_cell.angle_gamma   90.00
#
_symmetry.space_group_name_H-M   'P 1'
#
loop_
_entity.id
_entity.type
_entity.pdbx_description
1 polymer ?
#
loop_
_entity_poly.entity_id
_entity_poly.type
_entity_poly.pdbx_seq_one_letter_code
_entity_poly.pdbx_strand_id
1 'polypeptide(L)'
;MPVMSSESEDKTSPANVRAALLRAARMLAEAGDSAPRLTAEVLLGHALGWERVRVLSSLPQPLSRQQWDQYAALVERRVSGVPLQYITGRQEFYGLSFMVSPAVLIPRPETELLVERAVILAREGGADAPRFVDVGTGSGCVAVAFARQVSYAGGFAVDISPAALAVARENVVRHGTDQRINLVCCDLLEAFRVVPSFDFILCNLPYVSSSDAGRLDRTVVDHEPHLALFGGESGTEIYARLLPQARLRLRARGHLLIEFDPVRLEALRRLLTASGFTVESILEDLQGLPRCIVAGKSDG
;
A
#
# COMPACT_ATOMS: atom_id res chain seq x y z
N MET A 1 -14.62 -30.41 45.04
CA MET A 1 -13.47 -30.44 44.11
C MET A 1 -13.27 -29.03 43.59
N PRO A 2 -12.21 -28.32 43.99
CA PRO A 2 -12.02 -26.95 43.48
C PRO A 2 -11.50 -27.03 42.05
N VAL A 3 -12.12 -26.24 41.16
CA VAL A 3 -11.66 -25.95 39.83
C VAL A 3 -10.40 -25.12 39.99
N MET A 4 -9.26 -25.69 39.69
CA MET A 4 -7.97 -24.98 39.71
C MET A 4 -7.92 -24.02 38.50
N SER A 5 -7.82 -22.75 38.82
CA SER A 5 -7.74 -21.62 37.93
C SER A 5 -6.55 -21.72 36.94
N SER A 6 -6.85 -21.65 35.64
CA SER A 6 -5.89 -21.61 34.52
C SER A 6 -5.18 -20.23 34.38
N GLU A 7 -5.26 -19.35 35.39
CA GLU A 7 -4.77 -17.98 35.28
C GLU A 7 -3.30 -17.76 35.69
N SER A 8 -2.59 -18.76 36.20
CA SER A 8 -1.23 -18.55 36.77
C SER A 8 -0.08 -18.90 35.83
N GLU A 9 -0.31 -19.59 34.69
CA GLU A 9 0.77 -19.95 33.74
C GLU A 9 1.17 -18.82 32.79
N ASP A 10 0.39 -17.75 32.71
CA ASP A 10 0.52 -16.72 31.67
C ASP A 10 1.49 -15.57 31.97
N LYS A 11 2.13 -15.55 33.16
CA LYS A 11 3.02 -14.44 33.58
C LYS A 11 4.52 -14.77 33.60
N THR A 12 4.91 -16.00 33.34
CA THR A 12 6.33 -16.38 33.32
C THR A 12 6.97 -16.11 31.97
N SER A 13 8.12 -15.45 31.97
CA SER A 13 8.92 -15.23 30.77
C SER A 13 9.34 -16.58 30.15
N PRO A 14 9.17 -16.80 28.84
CA PRO A 14 9.65 -18.00 28.17
C PRO A 14 11.17 -18.16 28.32
N ALA A 15 11.61 -19.41 28.45
CA ALA A 15 13.03 -19.71 28.69
C ALA A 15 13.94 -19.38 27.52
N ASN A 16 13.42 -19.42 26.27
CA ASN A 16 14.22 -19.22 25.06
C ASN A 16 13.34 -18.77 23.88
N VAL A 17 13.98 -18.45 22.76
CA VAL A 17 13.36 -18.04 21.49
C VAL A 17 12.28 -19.02 21.03
N ARG A 18 12.54 -20.33 21.06
CA ARG A 18 11.57 -21.36 20.66
C ARG A 18 10.27 -21.28 21.48
N ALA A 19 10.41 -21.23 22.80
CA ALA A 19 9.24 -21.16 23.70
C ALA A 19 8.45 -19.87 23.50
N ALA A 20 9.14 -18.74 23.27
CA ALA A 20 8.51 -17.45 22.97
C ALA A 20 7.70 -17.49 21.66
N LEU A 21 8.30 -18.03 20.60
CA LEU A 21 7.61 -18.17 19.30
C LEU A 21 6.38 -19.08 19.39
N LEU A 22 6.48 -20.23 20.08
CA LEU A 22 5.36 -21.15 20.23
C LEU A 22 4.20 -20.51 21.01
N ARG A 23 4.50 -19.77 22.07
CA ARG A 23 3.49 -19.06 22.85
C ARG A 23 2.80 -17.96 22.04
N ALA A 24 3.58 -17.12 21.36
CA ALA A 24 3.05 -16.06 20.52
C ALA A 24 2.22 -16.62 19.36
N ALA A 25 2.71 -17.66 18.68
CA ALA A 25 1.97 -18.28 17.58
C ALA A 25 0.61 -18.85 18.03
N ARG A 26 0.53 -19.42 19.24
CA ARG A 26 -0.74 -19.87 19.83
C ARG A 26 -1.71 -18.70 20.07
N MET A 27 -1.25 -17.63 20.75
CA MET A 27 -2.04 -16.43 21.00
C MET A 27 -2.58 -15.80 19.71
N LEU A 28 -1.74 -15.71 18.69
CA LEU A 28 -2.10 -15.17 17.38
C LEU A 28 -3.10 -16.07 16.65
N ALA A 29 -2.95 -17.40 16.73
CA ALA A 29 -3.89 -18.35 16.15
C ALA A 29 -5.27 -18.27 16.83
N GLU A 30 -5.31 -18.15 18.15
CA GLU A 30 -6.56 -17.97 18.93
C GLU A 30 -7.24 -16.63 18.58
N ALA A 31 -6.48 -15.61 18.21
CA ALA A 31 -7.00 -14.33 17.72
C ALA A 31 -7.36 -14.33 16.22
N GLY A 32 -7.21 -15.44 15.50
CA GLY A 32 -7.58 -15.58 14.09
C GLY A 32 -6.55 -15.06 13.08
N ASP A 33 -5.27 -14.88 13.48
CA ASP A 33 -4.22 -14.51 12.53
C ASP A 33 -4.05 -15.61 11.46
N SER A 34 -4.01 -15.24 10.19
CA SER A 34 -3.94 -16.18 9.07
C SER A 34 -2.60 -16.89 8.93
N ALA A 35 -1.52 -16.34 9.50
CA ALA A 35 -0.17 -16.87 9.43
C ALA A 35 0.57 -16.76 10.79
N PRO A 36 0.02 -17.32 11.88
CA PRO A 36 0.40 -16.98 13.25
C PRO A 36 1.88 -17.26 13.54
N ARG A 37 2.44 -18.32 12.94
CA ARG A 37 3.86 -18.64 13.09
C ARG A 37 4.75 -17.60 12.40
N LEU A 38 4.44 -17.24 11.17
CA LEU A 38 5.20 -16.22 10.43
C LEU A 38 5.11 -14.87 11.14
N THR A 39 3.91 -14.48 11.56
CA THR A 39 3.68 -13.25 12.32
C THR A 39 4.50 -13.22 13.61
N ALA A 40 4.53 -14.32 14.37
CA ALA A 40 5.34 -14.44 15.58
C ALA A 40 6.85 -14.27 15.29
N GLU A 41 7.36 -14.90 14.23
CA GLU A 41 8.76 -14.81 13.80
C GLU A 41 9.12 -13.36 13.40
N VAL A 42 8.28 -12.69 12.63
CA VAL A 42 8.47 -11.29 12.20
C VAL A 42 8.47 -10.33 13.39
N LEU A 43 7.51 -10.47 14.29
CA LEU A 43 7.41 -9.63 15.49
C LEU A 43 8.61 -9.81 16.41
N LEU A 44 9.10 -11.05 16.58
CA LEU A 44 10.29 -11.29 17.40
C LEU A 44 11.55 -10.72 16.74
N GLY A 45 11.68 -10.87 15.42
CA GLY A 45 12.76 -10.25 14.66
C GLY A 45 12.76 -8.73 14.82
N HIS A 46 11.57 -8.12 14.72
CA HIS A 46 11.41 -6.68 14.93
C HIS A 46 11.80 -6.25 16.36
N ALA A 47 11.32 -6.97 17.39
CA ALA A 47 11.63 -6.67 18.79
C ALA A 47 13.14 -6.74 19.12
N LEU A 48 13.85 -7.65 18.46
CA LEU A 48 15.28 -7.91 18.72
C LEU A 48 16.22 -7.21 17.72
N GLY A 49 15.69 -6.56 16.68
CA GLY A 49 16.50 -6.05 15.57
C GLY A 49 17.20 -7.16 14.78
N TRP A 50 16.57 -8.33 14.65
CA TRP A 50 17.10 -9.49 13.97
C TRP A 50 16.38 -9.76 12.66
N GLU A 51 17.15 -10.16 11.64
CA GLU A 51 16.58 -10.77 10.45
C GLU A 51 15.91 -12.10 10.79
N ARG A 52 14.85 -12.46 10.06
CA ARG A 52 14.08 -13.70 10.28
C ARG A 52 14.95 -14.96 10.27
N VAL A 53 15.97 -15.03 9.41
CA VAL A 53 16.93 -16.14 9.36
C VAL A 53 17.65 -16.28 10.70
N ARG A 54 18.05 -15.16 11.32
CA ARG A 54 18.69 -15.17 12.63
C ARG A 54 17.74 -15.65 13.73
N VAL A 55 16.48 -15.26 13.70
CA VAL A 55 15.45 -15.76 14.63
C VAL A 55 15.38 -17.28 14.56
N LEU A 56 15.28 -17.84 13.36
CA LEU A 56 15.15 -19.28 13.14
C LEU A 56 16.40 -20.07 13.49
N SER A 57 17.58 -19.49 13.33
CA SER A 57 18.86 -20.13 13.71
C SER A 57 19.16 -20.03 15.21
N SER A 58 18.44 -19.18 15.95
CA SER A 58 18.69 -18.90 17.37
C SER A 58 17.65 -19.51 18.31
N LEU A 59 16.92 -20.54 17.90
CA LEU A 59 15.83 -21.14 18.68
C LEU A 59 16.18 -21.55 20.12
N PRO A 60 17.38 -22.10 20.44
CA PRO A 60 17.77 -22.44 21.81
C PRO A 60 18.23 -21.23 22.65
N GLN A 61 18.44 -20.07 22.02
CA GLN A 61 18.96 -18.89 22.71
C GLN A 61 18.01 -18.39 23.79
N PRO A 62 18.45 -18.15 25.03
CA PRO A 62 17.62 -17.58 26.07
C PRO A 62 17.23 -16.15 25.71
N LEU A 63 16.03 -15.74 26.16
CA LEU A 63 15.54 -14.35 26.10
C LEU A 63 15.63 -13.71 27.47
N SER A 64 16.13 -12.47 27.54
CA SER A 64 16.04 -11.69 28.75
C SER A 64 14.57 -11.29 29.02
N ARG A 65 14.27 -10.98 30.27
CA ARG A 65 12.94 -10.47 30.66
C ARG A 65 12.53 -9.25 29.83
N GLN A 66 13.43 -8.29 29.64
CA GLN A 66 13.18 -7.09 28.86
C GLN A 66 12.85 -7.42 27.39
N GLN A 67 13.59 -8.32 26.76
CA GLN A 67 13.34 -8.76 25.38
C GLN A 67 11.97 -9.43 25.25
N TRP A 68 11.61 -10.25 26.23
CA TRP A 68 10.28 -10.86 26.25
C TRP A 68 9.19 -9.81 26.40
N ASP A 69 9.30 -8.87 27.33
CA ASP A 69 8.29 -7.85 27.59
C ASP A 69 8.08 -6.96 26.35
N GLN A 70 9.15 -6.59 25.65
CA GLN A 70 9.07 -5.87 24.37
C GLN A 70 8.34 -6.69 23.30
N TYR A 71 8.70 -7.95 23.15
CA TYR A 71 8.05 -8.84 22.17
C TYR A 71 6.58 -9.08 22.51
N ALA A 72 6.25 -9.37 23.76
CA ALA A 72 4.89 -9.62 24.23
C ALA A 72 3.97 -8.42 23.93
N ALA A 73 4.44 -7.20 24.15
CA ALA A 73 3.69 -5.99 23.83
C ALA A 73 3.36 -5.87 22.34
N LEU A 74 4.26 -6.29 21.44
CA LEU A 74 3.99 -6.30 20.00
C LEU A 74 2.98 -7.39 19.63
N VAL A 75 3.07 -8.56 20.26
CA VAL A 75 2.10 -9.66 20.08
C VAL A 75 0.71 -9.22 20.55
N GLU A 76 0.59 -8.58 21.71
CA GLU A 76 -0.67 -8.06 22.22
C GLU A 76 -1.31 -7.03 21.26
N ARG A 77 -0.52 -6.12 20.71
CA ARG A 77 -1.00 -5.19 19.67
C ARG A 77 -1.54 -5.93 18.46
N ARG A 78 -0.87 -6.98 18.01
CA ARG A 78 -1.36 -7.79 16.88
C ARG A 78 -2.64 -8.56 17.23
N VAL A 79 -2.71 -9.15 18.40
CA VAL A 79 -3.91 -9.82 18.93
C VAL A 79 -5.09 -8.87 19.03
N SER A 80 -4.86 -7.59 19.34
CA SER A 80 -5.92 -6.55 19.34
C SER A 80 -6.33 -6.09 17.93
N GLY A 81 -5.80 -6.69 16.86
CA GLY A 81 -6.19 -6.42 15.47
C GLY A 81 -5.27 -5.45 14.72
N VAL A 82 -4.28 -4.80 15.36
CA VAL A 82 -3.38 -3.87 14.66
C VAL A 82 -2.65 -4.59 13.54
N PRO A 83 -2.65 -4.08 12.29
CA PRO A 83 -1.92 -4.69 11.18
C PRO A 83 -0.43 -4.88 11.48
N LEU A 84 0.12 -6.02 11.07
CA LEU A 84 1.54 -6.34 11.29
C LEU A 84 2.46 -5.24 10.75
N GLN A 85 2.11 -4.69 9.61
CA GLN A 85 2.87 -3.64 8.94
C GLN A 85 2.92 -2.33 9.74
N TYR A 86 1.83 -1.99 10.44
CA TYR A 86 1.82 -0.82 11.33
C TYR A 86 2.56 -1.07 12.65
N ILE A 87 2.65 -2.32 13.08
CA ILE A 87 3.46 -2.70 14.24
C ILE A 87 4.96 -2.61 13.91
N THR A 88 5.35 -3.12 12.75
CA THR A 88 6.75 -3.12 12.28
C THR A 88 7.17 -1.81 11.62
N GLY A 89 6.20 -0.97 11.23
CA GLY A 89 6.42 0.28 10.50
C GLY A 89 6.88 0.07 9.06
N ARG A 90 6.74 -1.14 8.48
CA ARG A 90 7.28 -1.48 7.15
C ARG A 90 6.36 -2.37 6.35
N GLN A 91 6.37 -2.16 5.02
CA GLN A 91 5.76 -3.03 4.02
C GLN A 91 6.70 -3.17 2.82
N GLU A 92 6.85 -4.38 2.33
CA GLU A 92 7.52 -4.63 1.06
C GLU A 92 6.57 -4.36 -0.10
N PHE A 93 7.06 -3.68 -1.14
CA PHE A 93 6.33 -3.42 -2.38
C PHE A 93 7.33 -3.29 -3.52
N TYR A 94 7.13 -4.04 -4.59
CA TYR A 94 7.97 -4.06 -5.79
C TYR A 94 9.46 -4.31 -5.48
N GLY A 95 9.75 -5.21 -4.53
CA GLY A 95 11.10 -5.53 -4.05
C GLY A 95 11.78 -4.42 -3.23
N LEU A 96 11.05 -3.40 -2.81
CA LEU A 96 11.52 -2.27 -2.00
C LEU A 96 10.81 -2.25 -0.65
N SER A 97 11.53 -1.86 0.42
CA SER A 97 10.95 -1.75 1.77
C SER A 97 10.49 -0.33 2.05
N PHE A 98 9.18 -0.14 2.17
CA PHE A 98 8.55 1.16 2.45
C PHE A 98 8.20 1.33 3.93
N MET A 99 8.40 2.53 4.45
CA MET A 99 7.82 2.96 5.72
C MET A 99 6.31 3.10 5.56
N VAL A 100 5.56 2.61 6.54
CA VAL A 100 4.11 2.76 6.62
C VAL A 100 3.69 3.09 8.05
N SER A 101 2.57 3.79 8.17
CA SER A 101 1.94 4.14 9.44
C SER A 101 0.42 4.24 9.25
N PRO A 102 -0.39 4.41 10.29
CA PRO A 102 -1.83 4.62 10.16
C PRO A 102 -2.25 5.86 9.34
N ALA A 103 -1.28 6.66 8.86
CA ALA A 103 -1.53 7.79 7.96
C ALA A 103 -1.70 7.39 6.49
N VAL A 104 -1.34 6.16 6.09
CA VAL A 104 -1.33 5.69 4.70
C VAL A 104 -1.92 4.29 4.58
N LEU A 105 -2.54 4.01 3.42
CA LEU A 105 -2.90 2.64 3.05
C LEU A 105 -1.64 1.77 3.02
N ILE A 106 -1.72 0.56 3.56
CA ILE A 106 -0.65 -0.42 3.41
C ILE A 106 -0.56 -0.83 1.93
N PRO A 107 0.58 -0.65 1.24
CA PRO A 107 0.74 -1.05 -0.16
C PRO A 107 0.30 -2.49 -0.42
N ARG A 108 -0.53 -2.70 -1.47
CA ARG A 108 -1.09 -3.99 -1.84
C ARG A 108 -0.30 -4.62 -2.99
N PRO A 109 -0.16 -5.95 -3.02
CA PRO A 109 0.53 -6.63 -4.13
C PRO A 109 -0.10 -6.35 -5.50
N GLU A 110 -1.43 -6.19 -5.58
CA GLU A 110 -2.15 -5.90 -6.81
C GLU A 110 -1.73 -4.58 -7.44
N THR A 111 -1.33 -3.60 -6.62
CA THR A 111 -0.83 -2.29 -7.08
C THR A 111 0.49 -2.40 -7.85
N GLU A 112 1.23 -3.50 -7.70
CA GLU A 112 2.46 -3.74 -8.46
C GLU A 112 2.20 -3.85 -9.97
N LEU A 113 1.03 -4.35 -10.39
CA LEU A 113 0.60 -4.40 -11.80
C LEU A 113 0.58 -3.02 -12.46
N LEU A 114 0.13 -2.01 -11.73
CA LEU A 114 0.12 -0.62 -12.21
C LEU A 114 1.53 -0.13 -12.48
N VAL A 115 2.46 -0.39 -11.55
CA VAL A 115 3.88 0.00 -11.72
C VAL A 115 4.52 -0.76 -12.87
N GLU A 116 4.33 -2.09 -12.92
CA GLU A 116 4.89 -2.93 -13.98
C GLU A 116 4.48 -2.45 -15.36
N ARG A 117 3.18 -2.19 -15.55
CA ARG A 117 2.68 -1.72 -16.84
C ARG A 117 3.18 -0.33 -17.20
N ALA A 118 3.24 0.59 -16.23
CA ALA A 118 3.80 1.92 -16.46
C ALA A 118 5.28 1.87 -16.87
N VAL A 119 6.06 0.98 -16.27
CA VAL A 119 7.48 0.77 -16.62
C VAL A 119 7.63 0.23 -18.04
N ILE A 120 6.80 -0.74 -18.44
CA ILE A 120 6.81 -1.28 -19.81
C ILE A 120 6.51 -0.15 -20.81
N LEU A 121 5.42 0.58 -20.63
CA LEU A 121 5.03 1.69 -21.49
C LEU A 121 6.08 2.81 -21.56
N ALA A 122 6.74 3.13 -20.45
CA ALA A 122 7.79 4.13 -20.44
C ALA A 122 9.03 3.71 -21.24
N ARG A 123 9.37 2.42 -21.24
CA ARG A 123 10.48 1.87 -22.01
C ARG A 123 10.15 1.76 -23.50
N GLU A 124 8.92 1.42 -23.85
CA GLU A 124 8.44 1.32 -25.23
C GLU A 124 8.21 2.69 -25.87
N GLY A 125 7.78 3.68 -25.08
CA GLY A 125 7.38 5.00 -25.57
C GLY A 125 8.52 5.90 -26.04
N GLY A 126 9.79 5.56 -25.76
CA GLY A 126 10.97 6.26 -26.28
C GLY A 126 11.15 7.71 -25.81
N ALA A 127 10.45 8.15 -24.78
CA ALA A 127 10.66 9.49 -24.21
C ALA A 127 11.95 9.54 -23.40
N ASP A 128 12.85 10.51 -23.70
CA ASP A 128 14.13 10.65 -22.99
C ASP A 128 13.99 10.98 -21.50
N ALA A 129 12.90 11.65 -21.10
CA ALA A 129 12.64 12.05 -19.72
C ALA A 129 11.10 12.08 -19.48
N PRO A 130 10.45 10.92 -19.34
CA PRO A 130 9.00 10.89 -19.13
C PRO A 130 8.61 11.56 -17.82
N ARG A 131 7.58 12.38 -17.88
CA ARG A 131 7.01 13.09 -16.72
C ARG A 131 5.79 12.34 -16.21
N PHE A 132 5.77 12.06 -14.93
CA PHE A 132 4.66 11.39 -14.30
C PHE A 132 4.04 12.18 -13.14
N VAL A 133 2.84 11.80 -12.78
CA VAL A 133 2.21 12.15 -11.50
C VAL A 133 1.53 10.92 -10.92
N ASP A 134 1.80 10.66 -9.65
CA ASP A 134 1.15 9.64 -8.84
C ASP A 134 0.10 10.33 -7.96
N VAL A 135 -1.18 10.07 -8.22
CA VAL A 135 -2.33 10.73 -7.59
C VAL A 135 -2.89 9.88 -6.47
N GLY A 136 -2.96 10.44 -5.25
CA GLY A 136 -3.28 9.68 -4.05
C GLY A 136 -2.09 8.81 -3.63
N THR A 137 -0.91 9.41 -3.60
CA THR A 137 0.37 8.68 -3.49
C THR A 137 0.53 7.87 -2.19
N GLY A 138 -0.20 8.22 -1.12
CA GLY A 138 -0.13 7.54 0.16
C GLY A 138 1.29 7.46 0.71
N SER A 139 1.84 6.25 0.78
CA SER A 139 3.24 6.01 1.20
C SER A 139 4.30 6.41 0.16
N GLY A 140 3.89 6.80 -1.06
CA GLY A 140 4.80 7.07 -2.17
C GLY A 140 5.27 5.82 -2.91
N CYS A 141 4.71 4.66 -2.63
CA CYS A 141 5.22 3.38 -3.15
C CYS A 141 5.17 3.29 -4.68
N VAL A 142 4.10 3.75 -5.33
CA VAL A 142 3.97 3.76 -6.79
C VAL A 142 4.98 4.72 -7.42
N ALA A 143 5.01 5.98 -6.94
CA ALA A 143 5.94 6.99 -7.46
C ALA A 143 7.40 6.55 -7.34
N VAL A 144 7.79 6.05 -6.15
CA VAL A 144 9.17 5.61 -5.87
C VAL A 144 9.52 4.38 -6.70
N ALA A 145 8.65 3.35 -6.75
CA ALA A 145 8.91 2.13 -7.52
C ALA A 145 9.06 2.46 -9.01
N PHE A 146 8.17 3.27 -9.57
CA PHE A 146 8.27 3.72 -10.96
C PHE A 146 9.57 4.48 -11.23
N ALA A 147 9.91 5.48 -10.41
CA ALA A 147 11.13 6.27 -10.58
C ALA A 147 12.42 5.46 -10.36
N ARG A 148 12.38 4.38 -9.59
CA ARG A 148 13.51 3.46 -9.42
C ARG A 148 13.73 2.58 -10.65
N GLN A 149 12.65 2.15 -11.31
CA GLN A 149 12.69 1.31 -12.51
C GLN A 149 12.98 2.11 -13.79
N VAL A 150 12.53 3.36 -13.85
CA VAL A 150 12.73 4.31 -14.96
C VAL A 150 13.59 5.46 -14.44
N SER A 151 14.91 5.25 -14.38
CA SER A 151 15.85 6.14 -13.71
C SER A 151 15.93 7.55 -14.31
N TYR A 152 15.49 7.71 -15.54
CA TYR A 152 15.40 8.98 -16.29
C TYR A 152 14.01 9.65 -16.17
N ALA A 153 13.03 9.03 -15.51
CA ALA A 153 11.73 9.63 -15.24
C ALA A 153 11.81 10.61 -14.05
N GLY A 154 11.04 11.69 -14.16
CA GLY A 154 10.83 12.63 -13.06
C GLY A 154 9.37 13.08 -12.98
N GLY A 155 8.90 13.47 -11.80
CA GLY A 155 7.50 13.84 -11.66
C GLY A 155 7.10 14.30 -10.28
N PHE A 156 5.83 14.03 -9.99
CA PHE A 156 5.16 14.47 -8.79
C PHE A 156 4.46 13.30 -8.10
N ALA A 157 4.39 13.36 -6.80
CA ALA A 157 3.56 12.49 -5.98
C ALA A 157 2.64 13.39 -5.17
N VAL A 158 1.33 13.22 -5.35
CA VAL A 158 0.34 14.11 -4.76
C VAL A 158 -0.60 13.36 -3.84
N ASP A 159 -0.98 14.02 -2.76
CA ASP A 159 -1.96 13.52 -1.81
C ASP A 159 -2.70 14.71 -1.17
N ILE A 160 -3.94 14.50 -0.80
CA ILE A 160 -4.71 15.47 -0.05
C ILE A 160 -4.33 15.50 1.44
N SER A 161 -3.72 14.43 1.94
CA SER A 161 -3.30 14.24 3.32
C SER A 161 -1.85 14.69 3.55
N PRO A 162 -1.59 15.76 4.30
CA PRO A 162 -0.23 16.13 4.70
C PRO A 162 0.49 15.02 5.49
N ALA A 163 -0.27 14.22 6.27
CA ALA A 163 0.28 13.11 7.04
C ALA A 163 0.77 11.98 6.12
N ALA A 164 0.05 11.68 5.03
CA ALA A 164 0.48 10.74 4.02
C ALA A 164 1.76 11.22 3.32
N LEU A 165 1.81 12.51 2.96
CA LEU A 165 2.99 13.10 2.33
C LEU A 165 4.22 13.11 3.24
N ALA A 166 4.05 13.16 4.56
CA ALA A 166 5.17 13.01 5.50
C ALA A 166 5.78 11.60 5.39
N VAL A 167 4.95 10.55 5.32
CA VAL A 167 5.41 9.17 5.10
C VAL A 167 6.04 9.02 3.71
N ALA A 168 5.40 9.57 2.67
CA ALA A 168 5.94 9.55 1.30
C ALA A 168 7.33 10.20 1.23
N ARG A 169 7.54 11.32 1.94
CA ARG A 169 8.84 12.02 2.01
C ARG A 169 9.94 11.11 2.57
N GLU A 170 9.66 10.40 3.67
CA GLU A 170 10.63 9.46 4.24
C GLU A 170 11.01 8.37 3.24
N ASN A 171 10.03 7.85 2.49
CA ASN A 171 10.26 6.82 1.48
C ASN A 171 11.01 7.37 0.26
N VAL A 172 10.66 8.54 -0.25
CA VAL A 172 11.34 9.20 -1.37
C VAL A 172 12.82 9.42 -1.07
N VAL A 173 13.14 9.91 0.14
CA VAL A 173 14.52 10.11 0.60
C VAL A 173 15.22 8.75 0.81
N ARG A 174 14.59 7.81 1.49
CA ARG A 174 15.14 6.46 1.77
C ARG A 174 15.58 5.76 0.50
N HIS A 175 14.84 5.90 -0.59
CA HIS A 175 15.10 5.25 -1.87
C HIS A 175 15.90 6.09 -2.86
N GLY A 176 16.37 7.28 -2.46
CA GLY A 176 17.23 8.16 -3.28
C GLY A 176 16.51 8.70 -4.53
N THR A 177 15.22 9.00 -4.41
CA THR A 177 14.40 9.55 -5.51
C THR A 177 13.97 10.99 -5.29
N ASP A 178 14.44 11.62 -4.21
CA ASP A 178 14.10 12.99 -3.77
C ASP A 178 14.46 14.08 -4.78
N GLN A 179 15.48 13.84 -5.64
CA GLN A 179 15.84 14.78 -6.71
C GLN A 179 14.90 14.68 -7.94
N ARG A 180 14.06 13.66 -8.02
CA ARG A 180 13.22 13.37 -9.18
C ARG A 180 11.74 13.36 -8.87
N ILE A 181 11.35 13.24 -7.60
CA ILE A 181 9.96 13.22 -7.15
C ILE A 181 9.69 14.44 -6.27
N ASN A 182 8.77 15.28 -6.71
CA ASN A 182 8.28 16.42 -5.95
C ASN A 182 6.96 16.07 -5.27
N LEU A 183 6.90 16.28 -3.96
CA LEU A 183 5.68 16.04 -3.18
C LEU A 183 4.80 17.28 -3.15
N VAL A 184 3.51 17.13 -3.46
CA VAL A 184 2.55 18.24 -3.51
C VAL A 184 1.28 17.88 -2.73
N CYS A 185 0.91 18.73 -1.76
CA CYS A 185 -0.35 18.60 -1.04
C CYS A 185 -1.45 19.28 -1.85
N CYS A 186 -2.33 18.50 -2.47
CA CYS A 186 -3.49 19.03 -3.18
C CYS A 186 -4.57 17.96 -3.36
N ASP A 187 -5.79 18.42 -3.67
CA ASP A 187 -6.88 17.55 -4.10
C ASP A 187 -6.70 17.21 -5.58
N LEU A 188 -6.47 15.91 -5.86
CA LEU A 188 -6.23 15.38 -7.20
C LEU A 188 -5.14 16.17 -7.95
N LEU A 189 -5.49 16.81 -9.08
CA LEU A 189 -4.54 17.55 -9.92
C LEU A 189 -4.75 19.08 -9.87
N GLU A 190 -5.45 19.60 -8.87
CA GLU A 190 -5.84 21.03 -8.82
C GLU A 190 -4.65 21.98 -8.74
N ALA A 191 -3.54 21.58 -8.13
CA ALA A 191 -2.33 22.41 -8.04
C ALA A 191 -1.59 22.58 -9.37
N PHE A 192 -1.91 21.79 -10.40
CA PHE A 192 -1.22 21.83 -11.67
C PHE A 192 -1.93 22.71 -12.70
N ARG A 193 -1.15 23.44 -13.49
CA ARG A 193 -1.67 24.22 -14.61
C ARG A 193 -2.44 23.32 -15.58
N VAL A 194 -3.49 23.89 -16.20
CA VAL A 194 -4.33 23.22 -17.18
C VAL A 194 -3.64 23.24 -18.56
N VAL A 195 -2.55 22.45 -18.66
CA VAL A 195 -1.79 22.26 -19.91
C VAL A 195 -1.27 20.81 -19.96
N PRO A 196 -1.16 20.20 -21.17
CA PRO A 196 -0.59 18.84 -21.29
C PRO A 196 0.85 18.81 -20.77
N SER A 197 1.06 18.13 -19.67
CA SER A 197 2.33 18.13 -18.93
C SER A 197 2.86 16.73 -18.62
N PHE A 198 1.98 15.73 -18.50
CA PHE A 198 2.34 14.41 -18.03
C PHE A 198 2.28 13.37 -19.15
N ASP A 199 3.29 12.51 -19.20
CA ASP A 199 3.31 11.30 -20.03
C ASP A 199 2.57 10.15 -19.32
N PHE A 200 2.62 10.15 -17.97
CA PHE A 200 1.94 9.16 -17.13
C PHE A 200 1.18 9.83 -16.00
N ILE A 201 -0.08 9.44 -15.84
CA ILE A 201 -0.88 9.72 -14.64
C ILE A 201 -1.17 8.34 -14.03
N LEU A 202 -0.64 8.10 -12.84
CA LEU A 202 -0.76 6.86 -12.11
C LEU A 202 -1.70 7.09 -10.93
N CYS A 203 -2.62 6.19 -10.66
CA CYS A 203 -3.48 6.34 -9.50
C CYS A 203 -4.02 5.01 -8.97
N ASN A 204 -3.90 4.85 -7.66
CA ASN A 204 -4.64 3.91 -6.85
C ASN A 204 -5.46 4.73 -5.85
N LEU A 205 -6.64 5.16 -6.25
CA LEU A 205 -7.51 6.03 -5.46
C LEU A 205 -8.54 5.20 -4.67
N PRO A 206 -9.11 5.76 -3.60
CA PRO A 206 -10.16 5.09 -2.85
C PRO A 206 -11.35 4.71 -3.76
N TYR A 207 -11.70 3.42 -3.76
CA TYR A 207 -12.73 2.85 -4.62
C TYR A 207 -13.80 2.04 -3.87
N VAL A 208 -13.65 1.88 -2.55
CA VAL A 208 -14.65 1.18 -1.76
C VAL A 208 -15.89 2.05 -1.62
N SER A 209 -17.07 1.50 -1.96
CA SER A 209 -18.31 2.21 -1.71
C SER A 209 -18.70 2.16 -0.24
N SER A 210 -19.46 3.13 0.22
CA SER A 210 -20.00 3.13 1.59
C SER A 210 -20.83 1.89 1.89
N SER A 211 -21.54 1.34 0.89
CA SER A 211 -22.33 0.11 1.04
C SER A 211 -21.48 -1.18 1.13
N ASP A 212 -20.25 -1.17 0.64
CA ASP A 212 -19.35 -2.32 0.66
C ASP A 212 -18.44 -2.36 1.91
N ALA A 213 -18.54 -1.36 2.80
CA ALA A 213 -17.75 -1.31 4.04
C ALA A 213 -17.83 -2.59 4.88
N GLY A 214 -19.01 -3.21 4.94
CA GLY A 214 -19.24 -4.48 5.67
C GLY A 214 -18.57 -5.72 5.06
N ARG A 215 -18.00 -5.62 3.85
CA ARG A 215 -17.28 -6.71 3.16
C ARG A 215 -15.77 -6.67 3.41
N LEU A 216 -15.27 -5.54 3.89
CA LEU A 216 -13.85 -5.40 4.20
C LEU A 216 -13.51 -6.15 5.49
N ASP A 217 -12.26 -6.61 5.56
CA ASP A 217 -11.71 -7.13 6.81
C ASP A 217 -11.77 -6.03 7.89
N ARG A 218 -12.19 -6.40 9.10
CA ARG A 218 -12.26 -5.47 10.23
C ARG A 218 -10.93 -4.82 10.52
N THR A 219 -9.82 -5.54 10.38
CA THR A 219 -8.48 -4.99 10.59
C THR A 219 -8.18 -3.84 9.66
N VAL A 220 -8.70 -3.87 8.42
CA VAL A 220 -8.57 -2.78 7.44
C VAL A 220 -9.42 -1.59 7.85
N VAL A 221 -10.72 -1.83 8.13
CA VAL A 221 -11.66 -0.74 8.46
C VAL A 221 -11.29 -0.03 9.76
N ASP A 222 -10.83 -0.80 10.77
CA ASP A 222 -10.57 -0.26 12.10
C ASP A 222 -9.21 0.47 12.21
N HIS A 223 -8.27 0.20 11.30
CA HIS A 223 -6.90 0.70 11.44
C HIS A 223 -6.36 1.50 10.25
N GLU A 224 -6.83 1.25 9.03
CA GLU A 224 -6.34 1.99 7.86
C GLU A 224 -7.15 3.28 7.66
N PRO A 225 -6.55 4.34 7.09
CA PRO A 225 -7.23 5.63 7.03
C PRO A 225 -8.45 5.56 6.10
N HIS A 226 -9.61 5.92 6.60
CA HIS A 226 -10.88 5.91 5.84
C HIS A 226 -10.81 6.75 4.57
N LEU A 227 -10.03 7.84 4.59
CA LEU A 227 -9.79 8.69 3.43
C LEU A 227 -9.10 7.92 2.27
N ALA A 228 -8.33 6.89 2.58
CA ALA A 228 -7.65 6.06 1.58
C ALA A 228 -8.46 4.82 1.14
N LEU A 229 -9.60 4.56 1.79
CA LEU A 229 -10.45 3.40 1.50
C LEU A 229 -11.71 3.78 0.72
N PHE A 230 -12.45 4.79 1.21
CA PHE A 230 -13.80 5.08 0.75
C PHE A 230 -13.83 6.11 -0.38
N GLY A 231 -14.31 5.67 -1.55
CA GLY A 231 -14.43 6.49 -2.76
C GLY A 231 -15.80 7.17 -2.96
N GLY A 232 -16.67 7.15 -1.93
CA GLY A 232 -18.02 7.70 -2.01
C GLY A 232 -19.13 6.63 -1.94
N GLU A 233 -20.34 6.97 -2.35
CA GLU A 233 -21.50 6.05 -2.32
C GLU A 233 -21.32 4.89 -3.30
N SER A 234 -20.90 5.20 -4.54
CA SER A 234 -20.69 4.23 -5.61
C SER A 234 -19.25 3.71 -5.69
N GLY A 235 -18.28 4.40 -5.04
CA GLY A 235 -16.85 4.11 -5.14
C GLY A 235 -16.21 4.58 -6.45
N THR A 236 -16.89 5.42 -7.23
CA THR A 236 -16.38 5.95 -8.50
C THR A 236 -16.34 7.50 -8.54
N GLU A 237 -16.81 8.15 -7.49
CA GLU A 237 -16.95 9.61 -7.44
C GLU A 237 -15.59 10.33 -7.56
N ILE A 238 -14.55 9.77 -6.97
CA ILE A 238 -13.21 10.36 -7.04
C ILE A 238 -12.67 10.26 -8.48
N TYR A 239 -12.91 9.13 -9.16
CA TYR A 239 -12.55 9.00 -10.57
C TYR A 239 -13.33 9.97 -11.46
N ALA A 240 -14.62 10.16 -11.22
CA ALA A 240 -15.43 11.14 -11.97
C ALA A 240 -14.89 12.58 -11.85
N ARG A 241 -14.27 12.91 -10.70
CA ARG A 241 -13.59 14.21 -10.49
C ARG A 241 -12.19 14.26 -11.12
N LEU A 242 -11.45 13.14 -11.09
CA LEU A 242 -10.08 13.05 -11.63
C LEU A 242 -10.07 13.13 -13.16
N LEU A 243 -10.95 12.37 -13.83
CA LEU A 243 -10.87 12.16 -15.28
C LEU A 243 -10.88 13.46 -16.11
N PRO A 244 -11.75 14.45 -15.85
CA PRO A 244 -11.69 15.74 -16.54
C PRO A 244 -10.36 16.46 -16.31
N GLN A 245 -9.80 16.42 -15.10
CA GLN A 245 -8.53 17.03 -14.76
C GLN A 245 -7.37 16.34 -15.47
N ALA A 246 -7.39 15.00 -15.48
CA ALA A 246 -6.39 14.18 -16.14
C ALA A 246 -6.36 14.42 -17.66
N ARG A 247 -7.54 14.49 -18.31
CA ARG A 247 -7.63 14.76 -19.75
C ARG A 247 -6.94 16.05 -20.17
N LEU A 248 -7.06 17.09 -19.38
CA LEU A 248 -6.45 18.40 -19.66
C LEU A 248 -4.93 18.41 -19.46
N ARG A 249 -4.40 17.54 -18.62
CA ARG A 249 -2.98 17.53 -18.21
C ARG A 249 -2.17 16.38 -18.80
N LEU A 250 -2.82 15.34 -19.31
CA LEU A 250 -2.17 14.24 -20.01
C LEU A 250 -1.73 14.72 -21.41
N ARG A 251 -0.55 14.34 -21.87
CA ARG A 251 -0.07 14.57 -23.24
C ARG A 251 -0.84 13.71 -24.26
N ALA A 252 -0.74 14.03 -25.54
CA ALA A 252 -1.47 13.33 -26.60
C ALA A 252 -1.20 11.82 -26.64
N ARG A 253 0.04 11.41 -26.40
CA ARG A 253 0.47 10.00 -26.30
C ARG A 253 0.71 9.54 -24.87
N GLY A 254 0.15 10.24 -23.91
CA GLY A 254 0.30 9.89 -22.50
C GLY A 254 -0.71 8.85 -22.06
N HIS A 255 -0.37 8.14 -21.01
CA HIS A 255 -1.18 7.06 -20.45
C HIS A 255 -1.70 7.40 -19.06
N LEU A 256 -2.98 7.12 -18.85
CA LEU A 256 -3.63 7.13 -17.54
C LEU A 256 -3.76 5.68 -17.07
N LEU A 257 -3.16 5.35 -15.94
CA LEU A 257 -3.23 4.03 -15.33
C LEU A 257 -4.02 4.13 -14.03
N ILE A 258 -5.05 3.31 -13.90
CA ILE A 258 -5.97 3.31 -12.76
C ILE A 258 -6.06 1.90 -12.17
N GLU A 259 -5.74 1.76 -10.89
CA GLU A 259 -6.14 0.59 -10.11
C GLU A 259 -7.60 0.75 -9.67
N PHE A 260 -8.35 -0.36 -9.64
CA PHE A 260 -9.77 -0.35 -9.30
C PHE A 260 -10.24 -1.70 -8.73
N ASP A 261 -11.37 -1.70 -8.04
CA ASP A 261 -12.07 -2.93 -7.65
C ASP A 261 -12.77 -3.56 -8.87
N PRO A 262 -12.62 -4.88 -9.16
CA PRO A 262 -13.24 -5.56 -10.29
C PRO A 262 -14.74 -5.28 -10.46
N VAL A 263 -15.49 -5.13 -9.38
CA VAL A 263 -16.92 -4.83 -9.44
C VAL A 263 -17.22 -3.43 -10.02
N ARG A 264 -16.24 -2.55 -10.11
CA ARG A 264 -16.37 -1.17 -10.65
C ARG A 264 -15.98 -1.07 -12.13
N LEU A 265 -15.49 -2.15 -12.75
CA LEU A 265 -14.97 -2.14 -14.13
C LEU A 265 -15.91 -1.44 -15.12
N GLU A 266 -17.17 -1.86 -15.19
CA GLU A 266 -18.12 -1.32 -16.17
C GLU A 266 -18.49 0.15 -15.90
N ALA A 267 -18.58 0.54 -14.63
CA ALA A 267 -18.81 1.94 -14.27
C ALA A 267 -17.62 2.82 -14.64
N LEU A 268 -16.39 2.34 -14.35
CA LEU A 268 -15.16 3.07 -14.69
C LEU A 268 -14.96 3.18 -16.21
N ARG A 269 -15.24 2.13 -16.99
CA ARG A 269 -15.21 2.19 -18.46
C ARG A 269 -16.13 3.25 -19.03
N ARG A 270 -17.37 3.33 -18.52
CA ARG A 270 -18.34 4.37 -18.94
C ARG A 270 -17.84 5.77 -18.61
N LEU A 271 -17.27 5.96 -17.40
CA LEU A 271 -16.71 7.24 -17.00
C LEU A 271 -15.51 7.65 -17.88
N LEU A 272 -14.62 6.72 -18.19
CA LEU A 272 -13.49 6.96 -19.08
C LEU A 272 -13.95 7.40 -20.46
N THR A 273 -14.88 6.66 -21.07
CA THR A 273 -15.43 7.00 -22.39
C THR A 273 -16.13 8.37 -22.38
N ALA A 274 -16.98 8.64 -21.38
CA ALA A 274 -17.67 9.93 -21.23
C ALA A 274 -16.71 11.10 -21.01
N SER A 275 -15.52 10.83 -20.43
CA SER A 275 -14.46 11.82 -20.22
C SER A 275 -13.49 11.95 -21.39
N GLY A 276 -13.74 11.25 -22.52
CA GLY A 276 -12.92 11.30 -23.72
C GLY A 276 -11.59 10.54 -23.59
N PHE A 277 -11.63 9.40 -22.93
CA PHE A 277 -10.55 8.42 -22.91
C PHE A 277 -10.93 7.16 -23.65
N THR A 278 -9.95 6.54 -24.30
CA THR A 278 -10.06 5.21 -24.89
C THR A 278 -9.32 4.22 -23.99
N VAL A 279 -9.97 3.13 -23.62
CA VAL A 279 -9.34 2.03 -22.87
C VAL A 279 -8.42 1.27 -23.82
N GLU A 280 -7.14 1.24 -23.53
CA GLU A 280 -6.10 0.57 -24.31
C GLU A 280 -5.91 -0.89 -23.86
N SER A 281 -5.90 -1.13 -22.56
CA SER A 281 -5.79 -2.47 -21.99
C SER A 281 -6.38 -2.54 -20.57
N ILE A 282 -6.74 -3.75 -20.17
CA ILE A 282 -7.15 -4.10 -18.81
C ILE A 282 -6.23 -5.23 -18.37
N LEU A 283 -5.62 -5.06 -17.20
CA LEU A 283 -4.68 -6.02 -16.62
C LEU A 283 -5.37 -6.79 -15.51
N GLU A 284 -5.12 -8.09 -15.48
CA GLU A 284 -5.65 -9.00 -14.49
C GLU A 284 -4.57 -9.41 -13.48
N ASP A 285 -4.97 -9.64 -12.24
CA ASP A 285 -4.10 -10.20 -11.21
C ASP A 285 -3.87 -11.71 -11.43
N LEU A 286 -3.08 -12.34 -10.56
CA LEU A 286 -2.78 -13.77 -10.64
C LEU A 286 -4.01 -14.68 -10.44
N GLN A 287 -5.14 -14.11 -10.02
CA GLN A 287 -6.41 -14.83 -9.89
C GLN A 287 -7.31 -14.63 -11.12
N GLY A 288 -6.85 -13.89 -12.12
CA GLY A 288 -7.62 -13.56 -13.33
C GLY A 288 -8.67 -12.47 -13.09
N LEU A 289 -8.54 -11.67 -12.02
CA LEU A 289 -9.43 -10.56 -11.75
C LEU A 289 -8.88 -9.26 -12.33
N PRO A 290 -9.70 -8.44 -13.04
CA PRO A 290 -9.26 -7.17 -13.58
C PRO A 290 -8.93 -6.17 -12.45
N ARG A 291 -7.71 -5.61 -12.46
CA ARG A 291 -7.20 -4.73 -11.41
C ARG A 291 -6.70 -3.38 -11.89
N CYS A 292 -6.23 -3.29 -13.12
CA CYS A 292 -5.68 -2.05 -13.63
C CYS A 292 -6.20 -1.77 -15.04
N ILE A 293 -6.63 -0.53 -15.28
CA ILE A 293 -6.97 -0.02 -16.62
C ILE A 293 -5.85 0.90 -17.09
N VAL A 294 -5.45 0.72 -18.35
CA VAL A 294 -4.65 1.69 -19.10
C VAL A 294 -5.56 2.39 -20.10
N ALA A 295 -5.53 3.71 -20.10
CA ALA A 295 -6.32 4.51 -21.02
C ALA A 295 -5.48 5.67 -21.59
N GLY A 296 -5.67 5.95 -22.87
CA GLY A 296 -5.14 7.12 -23.57
C GLY A 296 -6.24 8.14 -23.89
N LYS A 297 -5.85 9.32 -24.36
CA LYS A 297 -6.82 10.27 -24.89
C LYS A 297 -7.47 9.71 -26.16
N SER A 298 -8.79 9.80 -26.27
CA SER A 298 -9.46 9.55 -27.54
C SER A 298 -8.99 10.57 -28.57
N ASP A 299 -8.66 10.10 -29.77
CA ASP A 299 -8.46 10.98 -30.92
C ASP A 299 -9.79 11.70 -31.18
N GLY A 300 -9.76 13.03 -31.10
CA GLY A 300 -10.93 13.90 -31.25
C GLY A 300 -11.31 14.10 -32.72
#